data_a5e73bf805a1738809a5285e263f4e0c
#
_entry.id   a5e73bf805a1738809a5285e263f4e0c
#
_cell.length_a   1.000
_cell.length_b   1.000
_cell.length_c   1.000
_cell.angle_alpha   90.00
_cell.angle_beta   90.00
_cell.angle_gamma   90.00
#
_symmetry.space_group_name_H-M   'P 1'
#
loop_
_entity.id
_entity.type
_entity.pdbx_description
1 polymer ?
#
loop_
_entity_poly.entity_id
_entity_poly.type
_entity_poly.pdbx_seq_one_letter_code
_entity_poly.pdbx_strand_id
1 'polypeptide(L)'
;GYGHHIPERDALLSALYVLETVVQTGTDLGVLYQQLQEKTGFKSEYDRIDLPLASMDVRAKLVEQLKTNPPTAIVGKSVINVQTDDGYKFRLDDQSWLLIRFSGTEPVLRLYCEASTIDQVHQTLNWARDWANS
;
A
#
# COMPACT_ATOMS: atom_id res chain seq x y z
N GLY A 1 -0.81 -2.70 17.68
CA GLY A 1 -1.47 -3.99 17.85
C GLY A 1 -2.08 -4.17 19.23
N TYR A 2 -2.57 -5.32 19.46
CA TYR A 2 -3.17 -5.71 20.76
C TYR A 2 -2.05 -6.29 21.62
N GLY A 3 -1.88 -5.79 22.84
CA GLY A 3 -0.69 -5.98 23.65
C GLY A 3 -0.25 -7.41 23.94
N HIS A 4 -1.15 -8.38 23.88
CA HIS A 4 -0.88 -9.80 24.12
C HIS A 4 -1.03 -10.65 22.86
N HIS A 5 -1.08 -10.02 21.69
CA HIS A 5 -1.36 -10.71 20.43
C HIS A 5 -0.17 -10.60 19.46
N ILE A 6 0.03 -11.63 18.66
CA ILE A 6 1.10 -11.65 17.67
C ILE A 6 0.77 -10.64 16.56
N PRO A 7 1.70 -9.73 16.17
CA PRO A 7 1.42 -8.69 15.18
C PRO A 7 0.88 -9.20 13.84
N GLU A 8 1.31 -10.34 13.37
CA GLU A 8 0.85 -10.93 12.11
C GLU A 8 -0.64 -11.32 12.11
N ARG A 9 -1.28 -11.38 13.29
CA ARG A 9 -2.70 -11.70 13.45
C ARG A 9 -3.57 -10.49 13.71
N ASP A 10 -3.00 -9.31 13.78
CA ASP A 10 -3.74 -8.08 14.07
C ASP A 10 -4.87 -7.83 13.06
N ALA A 11 -4.62 -8.09 11.77
CA ALA A 11 -5.62 -7.90 10.72
C ALA A 11 -6.85 -8.81 10.94
N LEU A 12 -6.64 -10.08 11.32
CA LEU A 12 -7.74 -11.02 11.61
C LEU A 12 -8.53 -10.56 12.82
N LEU A 13 -7.86 -10.17 13.90
CA LEU A 13 -8.52 -9.70 15.12
C LEU A 13 -9.32 -8.41 14.85
N SER A 14 -8.76 -7.49 14.08
CA SER A 14 -9.46 -6.26 13.68
C SER A 14 -10.71 -6.57 12.85
N ALA A 15 -10.65 -7.54 11.93
CA ALA A 15 -11.80 -7.98 11.16
C ALA A 15 -12.89 -8.56 12.03
N LEU A 16 -12.55 -9.33 13.08
CA LEU A 16 -13.51 -9.87 14.04
C LEU A 16 -14.22 -8.76 14.82
N TYR A 17 -13.50 -7.72 15.24
CA TYR A 17 -14.12 -6.56 15.90
C TYR A 17 -15.07 -5.80 14.98
N VAL A 18 -14.74 -5.64 13.71
CA VAL A 18 -15.61 -5.01 12.73
C VAL A 18 -16.89 -5.82 12.54
N LEU A 19 -16.79 -7.14 12.42
CA LEU A 19 -17.95 -8.04 12.30
C LEU A 19 -18.84 -7.95 13.53
N GLU A 20 -18.27 -7.92 14.72
CA GLU A 20 -19.02 -7.75 15.96
C GLU A 20 -19.80 -6.43 15.96
N THR A 21 -19.17 -5.34 15.55
CA THR A 21 -19.82 -4.04 15.41
C THR A 21 -20.99 -4.09 14.44
N VAL A 22 -20.83 -4.72 13.28
CA VAL A 22 -21.89 -4.90 12.29
C VAL A 22 -23.07 -5.67 12.87
N VAL A 23 -22.82 -6.74 13.60
CA VAL A 23 -23.87 -7.54 14.25
C VAL A 23 -24.60 -6.72 15.30
N GLN A 24 -23.90 -5.96 16.14
CA GLN A 24 -24.49 -5.14 17.20
C GLN A 24 -25.34 -4.00 16.65
N THR A 25 -24.89 -3.34 15.59
CA THR A 25 -25.58 -2.17 15.03
C THR A 25 -26.61 -2.53 13.97
N GLY A 26 -26.59 -3.75 13.46
CA GLY A 26 -27.42 -4.15 12.32
C GLY A 26 -27.07 -3.45 11.03
N THR A 27 -25.87 -2.88 10.94
CA THR A 27 -25.40 -2.09 9.80
C THR A 27 -24.55 -2.96 8.88
N ASP A 28 -24.78 -2.85 7.58
CA ASP A 28 -23.96 -3.48 6.56
C ASP A 28 -22.52 -2.96 6.61
N LEU A 29 -21.55 -3.84 6.32
CA LEU A 29 -20.13 -3.48 6.35
C LEU A 29 -19.79 -2.34 5.37
N GLY A 30 -20.38 -2.35 4.18
CA GLY A 30 -20.19 -1.28 3.19
C GLY A 30 -20.70 0.07 3.69
N VAL A 31 -21.87 0.08 4.32
CA VAL A 31 -22.45 1.29 4.92
C VAL A 31 -21.58 1.79 6.06
N LEU A 32 -21.10 0.88 6.93
CA LEU A 32 -20.21 1.23 8.02
C LEU A 32 -18.92 1.89 7.51
N TYR A 33 -18.30 1.33 6.47
CA TYR A 33 -17.11 1.88 5.84
C TYR A 33 -17.38 3.28 5.27
N GLN A 34 -18.50 3.46 4.60
CA GLN A 34 -18.91 4.76 4.06
C GLN A 34 -19.12 5.79 5.16
N GLN A 35 -19.75 5.41 6.25
CA GLN A 35 -19.93 6.30 7.41
C GLN A 35 -18.59 6.72 8.02
N LEU A 36 -17.63 5.81 8.10
CA LEU A 36 -16.28 6.12 8.60
C LEU A 36 -15.58 7.12 7.67
N GLN A 37 -15.71 6.98 6.36
CA GLN A 37 -15.14 7.92 5.41
C GLN A 37 -15.76 9.31 5.54
N GLU A 38 -17.07 9.40 5.68
CA GLU A 38 -17.77 10.67 5.89
C GLU A 38 -17.36 11.33 7.20
N LYS A 39 -17.27 10.56 8.26
CA LYS A 39 -16.93 11.04 9.60
C LYS A 39 -15.51 11.59 9.67
N THR A 40 -14.55 10.95 8.99
CA THR A 40 -13.15 11.37 8.97
C THR A 40 -12.86 12.41 7.91
N GLY A 41 -13.78 12.61 6.96
CA GLY A 41 -13.56 13.51 5.82
C GLY A 41 -12.52 13.01 4.83
N PHE A 42 -12.08 11.77 4.95
CA PHE A 42 -11.05 11.18 4.09
C PHE A 42 -11.66 10.05 3.24
N LYS A 43 -11.57 10.21 1.93
CA LYS A 43 -11.89 9.14 0.98
C LYS A 43 -10.60 8.53 0.48
N SER A 44 -10.48 7.20 0.57
CA SER A 44 -9.32 6.50 0.04
C SER A 44 -9.74 5.31 -0.80
N GLU A 45 -9.02 5.12 -1.88
CA GLU A 45 -9.11 3.94 -2.75
C GLU A 45 -7.78 3.20 -2.67
N TYR A 46 -7.84 1.89 -2.79
CA TYR A 46 -6.70 1.01 -2.63
C TYR A 46 -6.68 -0.04 -3.73
N ASP A 47 -5.49 -0.33 -4.24
CA ASP A 47 -5.27 -1.46 -5.14
C ASP A 47 -3.84 -1.95 -5.04
N ARG A 48 -3.58 -3.13 -5.59
CA ARG A 48 -2.24 -3.70 -5.64
C ARG A 48 -2.01 -4.39 -6.99
N ILE A 49 -0.74 -4.48 -7.35
CA ILE A 49 -0.28 -5.25 -8.51
C ILE A 49 0.84 -6.17 -8.06
N ASP A 50 0.78 -7.44 -8.48
CA ASP A 50 1.89 -8.37 -8.34
C ASP A 50 2.57 -8.45 -9.71
N LEU A 51 3.82 -7.99 -9.78
CA LEU A 51 4.60 -7.89 -11.02
C LEU A 51 5.71 -8.95 -11.01
N PRO A 52 5.65 -9.96 -11.87
CA PRO A 52 6.77 -10.88 -12.01
C PRO A 52 7.96 -10.18 -12.65
N LEU A 53 9.14 -10.41 -12.08
CA LEU A 53 10.41 -9.90 -12.61
C LEU A 53 11.07 -10.96 -13.46
N ALA A 54 11.94 -10.55 -14.40
CA ALA A 54 12.62 -11.47 -15.31
C ALA A 54 13.57 -12.44 -14.55
N SER A 55 14.18 -11.97 -13.45
CA SER A 55 15.12 -12.78 -12.68
C SER A 55 15.37 -12.17 -11.31
N MET A 56 16.08 -12.92 -10.44
CA MET A 56 16.54 -12.39 -9.15
C MET A 56 17.61 -11.30 -9.33
N ASP A 57 18.33 -11.28 -10.44
CA ASP A 57 19.29 -10.22 -10.75
C ASP A 57 18.58 -8.89 -10.99
N VAL A 58 17.45 -8.91 -11.69
CA VAL A 58 16.60 -7.72 -11.86
C VAL A 58 16.10 -7.22 -10.51
N ARG A 59 15.67 -8.14 -9.65
CA ARG A 59 15.26 -7.81 -8.27
C ARG A 59 16.38 -7.10 -7.52
N ALA A 60 17.58 -7.66 -7.54
CA ALA A 60 18.74 -7.09 -6.85
C ALA A 60 19.08 -5.68 -7.38
N LYS A 61 19.00 -5.49 -8.69
CA LYS A 61 19.23 -4.18 -9.33
C LYS A 61 18.20 -3.14 -8.85
N LEU A 62 16.93 -3.51 -8.80
CA LEU A 62 15.87 -2.60 -8.34
C LEU A 62 16.02 -2.25 -6.86
N VAL A 63 16.37 -3.22 -6.03
CA VAL A 63 16.64 -2.99 -4.61
C VAL A 63 17.79 -2.00 -4.43
N GLU A 64 18.88 -2.21 -5.16
CA GLU A 64 20.05 -1.31 -5.11
C GLU A 64 19.68 0.10 -5.60
N GLN A 65 18.88 0.22 -6.64
CA GLN A 65 18.41 1.50 -7.15
C GLN A 65 17.59 2.25 -6.11
N LEU A 66 16.71 1.55 -5.37
CA LEU A 66 15.93 2.18 -4.30
C LEU A 66 16.79 2.62 -3.12
N LYS A 67 17.90 1.91 -2.84
CA LYS A 67 18.82 2.28 -1.77
C LYS A 67 19.67 3.47 -2.13
N THR A 68 20.18 3.52 -3.37
CA THR A 68 21.16 4.53 -3.80
C THR A 68 20.51 5.77 -4.41
N ASN A 69 19.39 5.59 -5.10
CA ASN A 69 18.72 6.68 -5.81
C ASN A 69 17.20 6.52 -5.74
N PRO A 70 16.59 6.63 -4.54
CA PRO A 70 15.14 6.51 -4.41
C PRO A 70 14.45 7.66 -5.15
N PRO A 71 13.24 7.42 -5.70
CA PRO A 71 12.49 8.48 -6.36
C PRO A 71 12.12 9.58 -5.38
N THR A 72 12.26 10.83 -5.80
CA THR A 72 11.88 12.01 -5.02
C THR A 72 10.52 12.57 -5.42
N ALA A 73 9.99 12.11 -6.54
CA ALA A 73 8.66 12.45 -7.03
C ALA A 73 8.05 11.24 -7.72
N ILE A 74 6.74 11.07 -7.55
CA ILE A 74 5.97 9.99 -8.16
C ILE A 74 4.69 10.59 -8.75
N VAL A 75 4.50 10.45 -10.06
CA VAL A 75 3.34 11.00 -10.79
C VAL A 75 3.15 12.50 -10.50
N GLY A 76 4.25 13.25 -10.54
CA GLY A 76 4.23 14.70 -10.29
C GLY A 76 4.00 15.13 -8.84
N LYS A 77 3.96 14.19 -7.90
CA LYS A 77 3.80 14.46 -6.47
C LYS A 77 5.11 14.27 -5.74
N SER A 78 5.43 15.18 -4.83
CA SER A 78 6.66 15.10 -4.05
C SER A 78 6.60 13.98 -3.01
N VAL A 79 7.68 13.23 -2.89
CA VAL A 79 7.84 12.24 -1.83
C VAL A 79 8.25 12.98 -0.55
N ILE A 80 7.40 12.93 0.49
CA ILE A 80 7.64 13.64 1.75
C ILE A 80 8.25 12.73 2.82
N ASN A 81 8.13 11.42 2.66
CA ASN A 81 8.70 10.46 3.62
C ASN A 81 8.91 9.11 2.95
N VAL A 82 9.94 8.39 3.36
CA VAL A 82 10.23 7.02 2.93
C VAL A 82 10.40 6.15 4.16
N GLN A 83 9.59 5.09 4.25
CA GLN A 83 9.69 4.10 5.31
C GLN A 83 10.21 2.79 4.73
N THR A 84 11.19 2.18 5.39
CA THR A 84 11.90 0.99 4.88
C THR A 84 11.75 -0.24 5.77
N ASP A 85 10.81 -0.23 6.72
CA ASP A 85 10.64 -1.31 7.69
C ASP A 85 10.18 -2.62 7.05
N ASP A 86 9.27 -2.54 6.07
CA ASP A 86 8.72 -3.72 5.39
C ASP A 86 8.58 -3.43 3.88
N GLY A 87 9.70 -3.20 3.23
CA GLY A 87 9.77 -2.73 1.86
C GLY A 87 10.04 -1.24 1.80
N TYR A 88 9.62 -0.60 0.71
CA TYR A 88 9.85 0.83 0.50
C TYR A 88 8.50 1.53 0.36
N LYS A 89 8.08 2.22 1.42
CA LYS A 89 6.83 2.96 1.44
C LYS A 89 7.11 4.44 1.24
N PHE A 90 6.65 4.98 0.12
CA PHE A 90 6.79 6.38 -0.25
C PHE A 90 5.50 7.11 0.07
N ARG A 91 5.56 8.04 1.02
CA ARG A 91 4.43 8.93 1.32
C ARG A 91 4.53 10.17 0.44
N LEU A 92 3.42 10.52 -0.19
CA LEU A 92 3.33 11.63 -1.13
C LEU A 92 2.69 12.85 -0.47
N ASP A 93 2.88 14.02 -1.08
CA ASP A 93 2.43 15.29 -0.53
C ASP A 93 0.90 15.47 -0.49
N ASP A 94 0.16 14.64 -1.19
CA ASP A 94 -1.31 14.62 -1.18
C ASP A 94 -1.90 13.56 -0.23
N GLN A 95 -1.08 13.02 0.68
CA GLN A 95 -1.41 11.97 1.65
C GLN A 95 -1.59 10.58 1.03
N SER A 96 -1.42 10.41 -0.27
CA SER A 96 -1.35 9.10 -0.88
C SER A 96 -0.01 8.44 -0.58
N TRP A 97 0.08 7.11 -0.81
CA TRP A 97 1.33 6.41 -0.63
C TRP A 97 1.47 5.26 -1.63
N LEU A 98 2.72 4.91 -1.91
CA LEU A 98 3.10 3.76 -2.73
C LEU A 98 4.03 2.88 -1.91
N LEU A 99 3.72 1.60 -1.79
CA LEU A 99 4.59 0.60 -1.17
C LEU A 99 5.14 -0.34 -2.23
N ILE A 100 6.46 -0.44 -2.29
CA ILE A 100 7.18 -1.37 -3.15
C ILE A 100 7.78 -2.45 -2.25
N ARG A 101 7.30 -3.68 -2.40
CA ARG A 101 7.74 -4.81 -1.59
C ARG A 101 8.26 -5.92 -2.49
N PHE A 102 9.46 -6.39 -2.19
CA PHE A 102 10.09 -7.50 -2.92
C PHE A 102 9.83 -8.81 -2.18
N SER A 103 9.48 -9.85 -2.95
CA SER A 103 9.45 -11.20 -2.39
C SER A 103 10.88 -11.64 -2.00
N GLY A 104 11.01 -12.30 -0.86
CA GLY A 104 12.30 -12.80 -0.41
C GLY A 104 12.78 -14.05 -1.15
N THR A 105 11.87 -14.79 -1.78
CA THR A 105 12.16 -16.11 -2.36
C THR A 105 11.93 -16.19 -3.87
N GLU A 106 11.16 -15.24 -4.44
CA GLU A 106 10.76 -15.28 -5.85
C GLU A 106 11.04 -13.92 -6.51
N PRO A 107 11.28 -13.89 -7.84
CA PRO A 107 11.45 -12.64 -8.57
C PRO A 107 10.09 -11.98 -8.81
N VAL A 108 9.42 -11.59 -7.74
CA VAL A 108 8.11 -10.93 -7.77
C VAL A 108 8.18 -9.63 -7.00
N LEU A 109 7.66 -8.57 -7.62
CA LEU A 109 7.52 -7.26 -7.03
C LEU A 109 6.05 -7.03 -6.71
N ARG A 110 5.75 -6.68 -5.46
CA ARG A 110 4.41 -6.35 -5.03
C ARG A 110 4.30 -4.85 -4.85
N LEU A 111 3.34 -4.26 -5.56
CA LEU A 111 3.09 -2.83 -5.55
C LEU A 111 1.74 -2.59 -4.91
N TYR A 112 1.70 -1.73 -3.90
CA TYR A 112 0.48 -1.34 -3.18
C TYR A 112 0.35 0.16 -3.24
N CYS A 113 -0.85 0.65 -3.48
CA CYS A 113 -1.10 2.08 -3.50
C CYS A 113 -2.44 2.43 -2.87
N GLU A 114 -2.47 3.53 -2.15
CA GLU A 114 -3.69 4.15 -1.65
C GLU A 114 -3.66 5.63 -2.00
N ALA A 115 -4.77 6.12 -2.54
CA ALA A 115 -4.93 7.52 -2.92
C ALA A 115 -6.39 7.93 -2.78
N SER A 116 -6.71 9.20 -3.00
CA SER A 116 -8.06 9.72 -2.85
C SER A 116 -9.03 9.26 -3.94
N THR A 117 -8.52 8.87 -5.12
CA THR A 117 -9.32 8.33 -6.23
C THR A 117 -8.68 7.09 -6.81
N ILE A 118 -9.52 6.23 -7.40
CA ILE A 118 -9.02 5.01 -8.05
C ILE A 118 -8.16 5.32 -9.27
N ASP A 119 -8.43 6.41 -9.99
CA ASP A 119 -7.61 6.85 -11.11
C ASP A 119 -6.20 7.19 -10.66
N GLN A 120 -6.05 7.90 -9.54
CA GLN A 120 -4.74 8.21 -8.94
C GLN A 120 -4.01 6.93 -8.51
N VAL A 121 -4.72 5.97 -7.94
CA VAL A 121 -4.17 4.66 -7.58
C VAL A 121 -3.58 3.99 -8.82
N HIS A 122 -4.35 3.90 -9.90
CA HIS A 122 -3.92 3.25 -11.13
C HIS A 122 -2.74 3.99 -11.79
N GLN A 123 -2.75 5.31 -11.79
CA GLN A 123 -1.63 6.12 -12.31
C GLN A 123 -0.34 5.84 -11.53
N THR A 124 -0.43 5.78 -10.22
CA THR A 124 0.73 5.51 -9.36
C THR A 124 1.26 4.09 -9.54
N LEU A 125 0.36 3.10 -9.60
CA LEU A 125 0.75 1.71 -9.83
C LEU A 125 1.35 1.52 -11.22
N ASN A 126 0.81 2.17 -12.25
CA ASN A 126 1.36 2.12 -13.60
C ASN A 126 2.74 2.76 -13.66
N TRP A 127 2.92 3.89 -12.97
CA TRP A 127 4.23 4.52 -12.86
C TRP A 127 5.26 3.56 -12.24
N ALA A 128 4.88 2.88 -11.15
CA ALA A 128 5.77 1.95 -10.46
C ALA A 128 6.11 0.74 -11.33
N ARG A 129 5.14 0.22 -12.09
CA ARG A 129 5.37 -0.86 -13.06
C ARG A 129 6.35 -0.43 -14.15
N ASP A 130 6.15 0.76 -14.71
CA ASP A 130 7.03 1.27 -15.74
C ASP A 130 8.45 1.53 -15.20
N TRP A 131 8.55 2.05 -13.97
CA TRP A 131 9.82 2.20 -13.29
C TRP A 131 10.55 0.86 -13.13
N ALA A 132 9.83 -0.19 -12.74
CA ALA A 132 10.42 -1.51 -12.55
C ALA A 132 10.88 -2.16 -13.86
N ASN A 133 10.27 -1.78 -14.98
CA ASN A 133 10.58 -2.30 -16.31
C ASN A 133 11.61 -1.43 -17.08
N SER A 134 11.98 -0.31 -16.51
CA SER A 134 12.93 0.61 -17.15
C SER A 134 14.38 0.16 -17.08
#